data_933ab43a09bf40976e47cef759d2e3fc
#
_entry.id   933ab43a09bf40976e47cef759d2e3fc
#
_cell.length_a   1.000
_cell.length_b   1.000
_cell.length_c   1.000
_cell.angle_alpha   90.00
_cell.angle_beta   90.00
_cell.angle_gamma   90.00
#
_symmetry.space_group_name_H-M   'P 1'
#
loop_
_entity.id
_entity.type
_entity.pdbx_description
1 polymer ?
#
loop_
_entity_poly.entity_id
_entity_poly.type
_entity_poly.pdbx_seq_one_letter_code
_entity_poly.pdbx_strand_id
1 'polypeptide(L)'
;MALYALGDLHLSLNSNKSMEIFGDGWQDYVLRLKEAFSALRPEDVTVLCGDLSWGMSLEESLEDFRFIDALPGKKYLLKGNHDYWWNTAAKMERFFREHELTTMEILHNNCKFYGELALCGTRGWFYELDNQRTHDEKVLLREIGRLESSLKAAGEHEKLVFLHYPPLYQGYRCPEILRLLKEYGVKLCCYGHLHGASHRRAIEGMWDGTEFSLVSADYLKFVPKKICE
;
A
#
# COMPACT_ATOMS: atom_id res chain seq x y z
N MET A 1 19.03 9.74 -0.57
CA MET A 1 18.06 8.65 -0.33
C MET A 1 16.70 9.30 -0.22
N ALA A 2 15.73 8.82 -0.98
CA ALA A 2 14.38 9.40 -0.97
C ALA A 2 13.34 8.32 -0.66
N LEU A 3 12.22 8.72 -0.03
CA LEU A 3 11.07 7.88 0.26
C LEU A 3 9.97 8.13 -0.77
N TYR A 4 9.42 7.06 -1.30
CA TYR A 4 8.34 7.08 -2.27
C TYR A 4 7.16 6.23 -1.79
N ALA A 5 5.98 6.46 -2.37
CA ALA A 5 4.80 5.63 -2.20
C ALA A 5 4.11 5.37 -3.55
N LEU A 6 3.59 4.16 -3.71
CA LEU A 6 2.76 3.75 -4.83
C LEU A 6 1.88 2.58 -4.38
N GLY A 7 0.66 2.46 -4.86
CA GLY A 7 -0.21 1.31 -4.59
C GLY A 7 -0.79 0.75 -5.87
N ASP A 8 -1.51 -0.36 -5.75
CA ASP A 8 -2.38 -0.85 -6.81
C ASP A 8 -1.64 -1.16 -8.12
N LEU A 9 -0.55 -1.91 -8.03
CA LEU A 9 0.24 -2.31 -9.20
C LEU A 9 -0.51 -3.30 -10.07
N HIS A 10 -1.35 -4.14 -9.46
CA HIS A 10 -2.18 -5.14 -10.14
C HIS A 10 -1.41 -5.97 -11.18
N LEU A 11 -0.19 -6.38 -10.84
CA LEU A 11 0.63 -7.20 -11.72
C LEU A 11 -0.02 -8.56 -11.99
N SER A 12 0.21 -9.08 -13.18
CA SER A 12 -0.37 -10.35 -13.63
C SER A 12 0.53 -11.03 -14.67
N LEU A 13 1.85 -10.99 -14.44
CA LEU A 13 2.85 -11.45 -15.41
C LEU A 13 2.77 -12.96 -15.68
N ASN A 14 2.25 -13.73 -14.74
CA ASN A 14 2.05 -15.17 -14.86
C ASN A 14 0.56 -15.57 -15.00
N SER A 15 -0.31 -14.61 -15.32
CA SER A 15 -1.74 -14.88 -15.48
C SER A 15 -2.32 -14.11 -16.68
N ASN A 16 -3.49 -14.56 -17.17
CA ASN A 16 -4.18 -13.89 -18.27
C ASN A 16 -5.11 -12.74 -17.81
N LYS A 17 -4.83 -12.15 -16.64
CA LYS A 17 -5.64 -11.07 -16.05
C LYS A 17 -4.99 -9.71 -16.30
N SER A 18 -4.90 -9.28 -17.57
CA SER A 18 -4.37 -7.95 -17.86
C SER A 18 -5.31 -6.85 -17.37
N MET A 19 -4.74 -5.83 -16.71
CA MET A 19 -5.47 -4.62 -16.32
C MET A 19 -5.84 -3.72 -17.50
N GLU A 20 -5.30 -3.95 -18.69
CA GLU A 20 -5.61 -3.18 -19.91
C GLU A 20 -7.09 -3.25 -20.31
N ILE A 21 -7.81 -4.31 -19.88
CA ILE A 21 -9.26 -4.42 -20.07
C ILE A 21 -10.07 -3.31 -19.36
N PHE A 22 -9.47 -2.62 -18.38
CA PHE A 22 -10.10 -1.54 -17.62
C PHE A 22 -9.90 -0.16 -18.26
N GLY A 23 -9.32 -0.11 -19.47
CA GLY A 23 -9.22 1.08 -20.30
C GLY A 23 -7.80 1.59 -20.54
N ASP A 24 -7.69 2.61 -21.38
CA ASP A 24 -6.43 3.16 -21.91
C ASP A 24 -5.45 3.63 -20.81
N GLY A 25 -5.95 3.94 -19.62
CA GLY A 25 -5.11 4.31 -18.47
C GLY A 25 -4.11 3.23 -18.07
N TRP A 26 -4.43 1.95 -18.37
CA TRP A 26 -3.62 0.78 -18.02
C TRP A 26 -2.77 0.24 -19.19
N GLN A 27 -2.83 0.86 -20.35
CA GLN A 27 -2.03 0.43 -21.50
C GLN A 27 -0.53 0.50 -21.16
N ASP A 28 0.20 -0.58 -21.48
CA ASP A 28 1.65 -0.73 -21.26
C ASP A 28 2.10 -0.44 -19.81
N TYR A 29 1.21 -0.61 -18.83
CA TYR A 29 1.44 -0.18 -17.44
C TYR A 29 2.68 -0.83 -16.81
N VAL A 30 3.00 -2.07 -17.13
CA VAL A 30 4.19 -2.77 -16.63
C VAL A 30 5.47 -2.09 -17.14
N LEU A 31 5.49 -1.70 -18.41
CA LEU A 31 6.61 -0.97 -19.01
C LEU A 31 6.74 0.41 -18.36
N ARG A 32 5.63 1.12 -18.20
CA ARG A 32 5.59 2.46 -17.56
C ARG A 32 6.09 2.41 -16.11
N LEU A 33 5.72 1.37 -15.35
CA LEU A 33 6.26 1.12 -14.00
C LEU A 33 7.79 0.97 -14.05
N LYS A 34 8.29 0.11 -14.93
CA LYS A 34 9.72 -0.14 -15.08
C LYS A 34 10.49 1.15 -15.43
N GLU A 35 9.97 1.92 -16.38
CA GLU A 35 10.57 3.20 -16.79
C GLU A 35 10.56 4.22 -15.65
N ALA A 36 9.44 4.39 -14.95
CA ALA A 36 9.34 5.32 -13.83
C ALA A 36 10.29 4.97 -12.68
N PHE A 37 10.38 3.68 -12.32
CA PHE A 37 11.31 3.23 -11.28
C PHE A 37 12.78 3.34 -11.70
N SER A 38 13.10 3.34 -13.00
CA SER A 38 14.50 3.50 -13.46
C SER A 38 15.14 4.82 -13.06
N ALA A 39 14.32 5.82 -12.72
CA ALA A 39 14.78 7.11 -12.19
C ALA A 39 15.12 7.07 -10.68
N LEU A 40 14.75 6.01 -9.96
CA LEU A 40 15.05 5.83 -8.54
C LEU A 40 16.47 5.26 -8.37
N ARG A 41 17.06 5.54 -7.23
CA ARG A 41 18.39 5.06 -6.86
C ARG A 41 18.30 3.77 -6.04
N PRO A 42 19.35 2.94 -6.01
CA PRO A 42 19.38 1.70 -5.21
C PRO A 42 19.16 1.92 -3.72
N GLU A 43 19.51 3.08 -3.18
CA GLU A 43 19.32 3.44 -1.77
C GLU A 43 17.93 4.02 -1.44
N ASP A 44 17.10 4.30 -2.45
CA ASP A 44 15.76 4.84 -2.24
C ASP A 44 14.80 3.76 -1.68
N VAL A 45 13.74 4.20 -1.05
CA VAL A 45 12.73 3.33 -0.43
C VAL A 45 11.36 3.62 -1.03
N THR A 46 10.61 2.58 -1.36
CA THR A 46 9.22 2.73 -1.81
C THR A 46 8.27 1.91 -0.93
N VAL A 47 7.22 2.54 -0.41
CA VAL A 47 6.12 1.83 0.24
C VAL A 47 5.07 1.49 -0.80
N LEU A 48 4.79 0.20 -0.98
CA LEU A 48 3.79 -0.32 -1.90
C LEU A 48 2.48 -0.58 -1.14
N CYS A 49 1.47 0.24 -1.40
CA CYS A 49 0.23 0.33 -0.61
C CYS A 49 -0.85 -0.71 -0.97
N GLY A 50 -0.45 -1.95 -1.25
CA GLY A 50 -1.35 -3.07 -1.52
C GLY A 50 -1.79 -3.21 -2.97
N ASP A 51 -2.54 -4.28 -3.22
CA ASP A 51 -3.00 -4.72 -4.54
C ASP A 51 -1.83 -4.84 -5.55
N LEU A 52 -0.87 -5.68 -5.18
CA LEU A 52 0.40 -5.80 -5.89
C LEU A 52 0.33 -6.83 -7.02
N SER A 53 -0.33 -7.97 -6.78
CA SER A 53 -0.41 -9.10 -7.71
C SER A 53 -1.80 -9.73 -7.73
N TRP A 54 -2.23 -10.15 -8.92
CA TRP A 54 -3.45 -10.95 -9.13
C TRP A 54 -3.25 -12.44 -8.86
N GLY A 55 -2.06 -12.89 -8.48
CA GLY A 55 -1.81 -14.28 -8.12
C GLY A 55 -2.67 -14.73 -6.94
N MET A 56 -3.14 -15.98 -6.97
CA MET A 56 -3.96 -16.57 -5.90
C MET A 56 -3.11 -17.22 -4.81
N SER A 57 -1.83 -17.44 -5.08
CA SER A 57 -0.84 -18.00 -4.14
C SER A 57 0.51 -17.31 -4.30
N LEU A 58 1.43 -17.56 -3.35
CA LEU A 58 2.80 -17.05 -3.43
C LEU A 58 3.50 -17.52 -4.71
N GLU A 59 3.28 -18.79 -5.06
CA GLU A 59 3.86 -19.42 -6.24
C GLU A 59 3.35 -18.79 -7.55
N GLU A 60 2.05 -18.51 -7.63
CA GLU A 60 1.46 -17.82 -8.78
C GLU A 60 1.93 -16.38 -8.92
N SER A 61 2.24 -15.72 -7.80
CA SER A 61 2.72 -14.33 -7.76
C SER A 61 4.23 -14.21 -7.94
N LEU A 62 4.96 -15.31 -8.12
CA LEU A 62 6.42 -15.29 -8.12
C LEU A 62 7.03 -14.38 -9.20
N GLU A 63 6.48 -14.41 -10.43
CA GLU A 63 7.00 -13.54 -11.51
C GLU A 63 6.71 -12.06 -11.23
N ASP A 64 5.57 -11.74 -10.62
CA ASP A 64 5.25 -10.39 -10.19
C ASP A 64 6.21 -9.92 -9.10
N PHE A 65 6.55 -10.81 -8.14
CA PHE A 65 7.54 -10.51 -7.10
C PHE A 65 8.95 -10.33 -7.67
N ARG A 66 9.35 -11.15 -8.64
CA ARG A 66 10.64 -10.98 -9.35
C ARG A 66 10.71 -9.63 -10.06
N PHE A 67 9.61 -9.24 -10.69
CA PHE A 67 9.52 -7.91 -11.30
C PHE A 67 9.68 -6.81 -10.25
N ILE A 68 8.93 -6.87 -9.12
CA ILE A 68 9.02 -5.88 -8.04
C ILE A 68 10.43 -5.88 -7.43
N ASP A 69 11.02 -7.05 -7.19
CA ASP A 69 12.36 -7.15 -6.59
C ASP A 69 13.44 -6.55 -7.48
N ALA A 70 13.32 -6.70 -8.79
CA ALA A 70 14.25 -6.14 -9.77
C ALA A 70 14.14 -4.61 -9.94
N LEU A 71 13.07 -3.97 -9.46
CA LEU A 71 12.96 -2.52 -9.46
C LEU A 71 13.97 -1.90 -8.47
N PRO A 72 14.57 -0.73 -8.78
CA PRO A 72 15.51 -0.07 -7.88
C PRO A 72 14.97 0.22 -6.49
N GLY A 73 15.84 0.17 -5.51
CA GLY A 73 15.56 0.53 -4.12
C GLY A 73 14.87 -0.57 -3.32
N LYS A 74 14.67 -0.30 -2.04
CA LYS A 74 13.99 -1.18 -1.10
C LYS A 74 12.48 -0.98 -1.18
N LYS A 75 11.71 -2.06 -1.10
CA LYS A 75 10.26 -2.03 -1.12
C LYS A 75 9.65 -2.55 0.17
N TYR A 76 8.76 -1.77 0.80
CA TYR A 76 7.91 -2.22 1.89
C TYR A 76 6.50 -2.52 1.37
N LEU A 77 6.05 -3.76 1.55
CA LEU A 77 4.81 -4.26 0.99
C LEU A 77 3.68 -4.23 2.01
N LEU A 78 2.58 -3.57 1.68
CA LEU A 78 1.31 -3.70 2.40
C LEU A 78 0.40 -4.68 1.67
N LYS A 79 -0.60 -5.17 2.41
CA LYS A 79 -1.68 -5.97 1.85
C LYS A 79 -2.78 -5.08 1.26
N GLY A 80 -3.24 -5.41 0.05
CA GLY A 80 -4.49 -4.91 -0.51
C GLY A 80 -5.64 -5.93 -0.39
N ASN A 81 -6.77 -5.66 -1.02
CA ASN A 81 -7.91 -6.58 -1.00
C ASN A 81 -7.79 -7.67 -2.08
N HIS A 82 -7.08 -7.43 -3.15
CA HIS A 82 -6.82 -8.40 -4.21
C HIS A 82 -5.53 -9.20 -4.02
N ASP A 83 -4.76 -8.95 -2.95
CA ASP A 83 -3.58 -9.76 -2.62
C ASP A 83 -4.00 -11.09 -1.95
N TYR A 84 -4.61 -11.99 -2.74
CA TYR A 84 -5.09 -13.30 -2.28
C TYR A 84 -3.94 -14.22 -1.86
N TRP A 85 -2.74 -14.02 -2.42
CA TRP A 85 -1.50 -14.70 -2.07
C TRP A 85 -1.01 -14.42 -0.65
N TRP A 86 -1.51 -13.36 -0.02
CA TRP A 86 -1.04 -12.89 1.28
C TRP A 86 -1.19 -13.95 2.38
N ASN A 87 -0.12 -14.19 3.09
CA ASN A 87 -0.01 -15.21 4.11
C ASN A 87 0.51 -14.62 5.44
N THR A 88 0.93 -15.48 6.38
CA THR A 88 1.66 -15.01 7.56
C THR A 88 3.00 -14.40 7.16
N ALA A 89 3.48 -13.38 7.90
CA ALA A 89 4.76 -12.74 7.62
C ALA A 89 5.90 -13.78 7.50
N ALA A 90 5.97 -14.70 8.46
CA ALA A 90 7.00 -15.75 8.46
C ALA A 90 6.98 -16.65 7.20
N LYS A 91 5.78 -16.96 6.65
CA LYS A 91 5.67 -17.76 5.42
C LYS A 91 6.12 -16.93 4.21
N MET A 92 5.72 -15.66 4.12
CA MET A 92 6.12 -14.76 3.04
C MET A 92 7.62 -14.48 3.06
N GLU A 93 8.18 -14.16 4.22
CA GLU A 93 9.62 -13.92 4.39
C GLU A 93 10.47 -15.16 4.06
N ARG A 94 9.98 -16.37 4.43
CA ARG A 94 10.63 -17.60 4.02
C ARG A 94 10.60 -17.76 2.51
N PHE A 95 9.45 -17.57 1.88
CA PHE A 95 9.28 -17.63 0.43
C PHE A 95 10.22 -16.66 -0.29
N PHE A 96 10.30 -15.41 0.19
CA PHE A 96 11.20 -14.41 -0.38
C PHE A 96 12.67 -14.84 -0.29
N ARG A 97 13.11 -15.40 0.84
CA ARG A 97 14.48 -15.94 0.97
C ARG A 97 14.74 -17.12 0.06
N GLU A 98 13.81 -18.07 -0.06
CA GLU A 98 13.93 -19.25 -0.92
C GLU A 98 14.03 -18.89 -2.41
N HIS A 99 13.48 -17.75 -2.81
CA HIS A 99 13.51 -17.25 -4.18
C HIS A 99 14.46 -16.07 -4.41
N GLU A 100 15.34 -15.78 -3.44
CA GLU A 100 16.36 -14.72 -3.49
C GLU A 100 15.79 -13.32 -3.74
N LEU A 101 14.55 -13.05 -3.29
CA LEU A 101 13.89 -11.76 -3.36
C LEU A 101 14.35 -10.89 -2.18
N THR A 102 15.36 -10.05 -2.41
CA THR A 102 16.15 -9.43 -1.34
C THR A 102 15.79 -7.98 -1.02
N THR A 103 15.05 -7.34 -1.91
CA THR A 103 14.72 -5.91 -1.79
C THR A 103 13.34 -5.65 -1.18
N MET A 104 12.57 -6.71 -0.88
CA MET A 104 11.20 -6.64 -0.38
C MET A 104 11.09 -7.02 1.09
N GLU A 105 10.35 -6.24 1.86
CA GLU A 105 9.98 -6.55 3.26
C GLU A 105 8.49 -6.26 3.50
N ILE A 106 7.92 -6.97 4.48
CA ILE A 106 6.49 -6.81 4.84
C ILE A 106 6.31 -5.65 5.83
N LEU A 107 5.39 -4.76 5.52
CA LEU A 107 4.85 -3.74 6.41
C LEU A 107 3.41 -4.10 6.77
N HIS A 108 3.21 -4.71 7.95
CA HIS A 108 1.89 -5.17 8.39
C HIS A 108 1.89 -5.40 9.90
N ASN A 109 1.18 -4.60 10.66
CA ASN A 109 1.15 -4.57 12.13
C ASN A 109 2.49 -4.22 12.79
N ASN A 110 3.52 -3.94 12.04
CA ASN A 110 4.85 -3.54 12.48
C ASN A 110 5.12 -2.11 12.04
N CYS A 111 6.28 -1.61 12.38
CA CYS A 111 6.81 -0.34 11.93
C CYS A 111 8.15 -0.58 11.24
N LYS A 112 8.43 0.20 10.22
CA LYS A 112 9.75 0.31 9.56
C LYS A 112 10.27 1.71 9.77
N PHE A 113 11.58 1.90 9.70
CA PHE A 113 12.18 3.20 9.91
C PHE A 113 12.87 3.69 8.63
N TYR A 114 12.72 4.99 8.38
CA TYR A 114 13.40 5.71 7.33
C TYR A 114 14.01 6.99 7.96
N GLY A 115 15.30 6.93 8.30
CA GLY A 115 15.90 7.95 9.16
C GLY A 115 15.14 8.09 10.48
N GLU A 116 14.72 9.31 10.79
CA GLU A 116 13.91 9.62 11.98
C GLU A 116 12.40 9.39 11.80
N LEU A 117 11.98 8.99 10.60
CA LEU A 117 10.57 8.75 10.31
C LEU A 117 10.18 7.29 10.57
N ALA A 118 9.03 7.09 11.17
CA ALA A 118 8.40 5.79 11.37
C ALA A 118 7.36 5.55 10.27
N LEU A 119 7.56 4.51 9.47
CA LEU A 119 6.64 4.06 8.44
C LEU A 119 5.72 3.02 9.06
N CYS A 120 4.47 3.41 9.30
CA CYS A 120 3.44 2.59 9.90
C CYS A 120 2.38 2.21 8.86
N GLY A 121 1.71 1.09 9.04
CA GLY A 121 0.64 0.77 8.11
C GLY A 121 -0.04 -0.57 8.33
N THR A 122 -1.18 -0.69 7.70
CA THR A 122 -1.98 -1.90 7.56
C THR A 122 -2.85 -1.79 6.32
N ARG A 123 -3.64 -2.85 6.02
CA ARG A 123 -4.57 -2.79 4.89
C ARG A 123 -5.63 -1.69 5.07
N GLY A 124 -6.06 -1.41 6.30
CA GLY A 124 -7.26 -0.62 6.55
C GLY A 124 -8.53 -1.40 6.22
N TRP A 125 -9.67 -0.77 6.40
CA TRP A 125 -10.98 -1.31 6.01
C TRP A 125 -12.01 -0.18 5.95
N PHE A 126 -13.06 -0.37 5.16
CA PHE A 126 -14.27 0.46 5.20
C PHE A 126 -15.52 -0.42 5.09
N TYR A 127 -16.66 0.12 5.52
CA TYR A 127 -17.94 -0.56 5.37
C TYR A 127 -18.43 -0.43 3.93
N GLU A 128 -18.67 -1.53 3.27
CA GLU A 128 -19.53 -1.54 2.09
C GLU A 128 -20.99 -1.44 2.56
N LEU A 129 -21.78 -0.60 1.90
CA LEU A 129 -23.15 -0.25 2.33
C LEU A 129 -24.15 -1.41 2.27
N ASP A 130 -23.78 -2.61 1.82
CA ASP A 130 -24.65 -3.76 1.66
C ASP A 130 -24.41 -4.86 2.72
N ASN A 131 -25.47 -5.07 3.54
CA ASN A 131 -25.85 -6.27 4.31
C ASN A 131 -24.82 -7.16 5.05
N GLN A 132 -23.51 -6.87 5.09
CA GLN A 132 -22.50 -7.67 5.79
C GLN A 132 -21.96 -7.02 7.07
N ARG A 133 -22.72 -6.13 7.72
CA ARG A 133 -22.28 -5.32 8.87
C ARG A 133 -21.48 -6.08 9.93
N THR A 134 -21.94 -7.27 10.34
CA THR A 134 -21.26 -8.04 11.42
C THR A 134 -19.90 -8.60 11.00
N HIS A 135 -19.72 -8.93 9.71
CA HIS A 135 -18.43 -9.38 9.19
C HIS A 135 -17.47 -8.21 9.08
N ASP A 136 -17.92 -7.12 8.46
CA ASP A 136 -17.13 -5.90 8.26
C ASP A 136 -16.70 -5.28 9.58
N GLU A 137 -17.57 -5.26 10.60
CA GLU A 137 -17.20 -4.80 11.95
C GLU A 137 -16.03 -5.60 12.53
N LYS A 138 -16.05 -6.92 12.44
CA LYS A 138 -14.96 -7.78 12.94
C LYS A 138 -13.66 -7.55 12.16
N VAL A 139 -13.74 -7.32 10.85
CA VAL A 139 -12.57 -7.04 10.04
C VAL A 139 -12.02 -5.66 10.39
N LEU A 140 -12.88 -4.65 10.47
CA LEU A 140 -12.49 -3.30 10.85
C LEU A 140 -11.82 -3.26 12.23
N LEU A 141 -12.40 -3.90 13.24
CA LEU A 141 -11.81 -3.97 14.59
C LEU A 141 -10.41 -4.59 14.58
N ARG A 142 -10.19 -5.61 13.75
CA ARG A 142 -8.84 -6.19 13.57
C ARG A 142 -7.88 -5.22 12.89
N GLU A 143 -8.32 -4.52 11.85
CA GLU A 143 -7.47 -3.55 11.15
C GLU A 143 -7.14 -2.34 12.04
N ILE A 144 -8.07 -1.88 12.88
CA ILE A 144 -7.83 -0.86 13.90
C ILE A 144 -6.74 -1.32 14.87
N GLY A 145 -6.87 -2.52 15.45
CA GLY A 145 -5.86 -3.07 16.36
C GLY A 145 -4.50 -3.27 15.71
N ARG A 146 -4.46 -3.62 14.43
CA ARG A 146 -3.23 -3.75 13.63
C ARG A 146 -2.56 -2.40 13.40
N LEU A 147 -3.35 -1.37 13.02
CA LEU A 147 -2.83 -0.02 12.86
C LEU A 147 -2.29 0.52 14.18
N GLU A 148 -3.04 0.36 15.26
CA GLU A 148 -2.60 0.77 16.59
C GLU A 148 -1.30 0.09 17.02
N SER A 149 -1.15 -1.22 16.75
CA SER A 149 0.09 -1.96 17.01
C SER A 149 1.27 -1.39 16.22
N SER A 150 1.04 -1.07 14.94
CA SER A 150 2.05 -0.45 14.07
C SER A 150 2.46 0.94 14.60
N LEU A 151 1.49 1.77 15.00
CA LEU A 151 1.73 3.10 15.55
C LEU A 151 2.45 3.06 16.91
N LYS A 152 2.12 2.10 17.78
CA LYS A 152 2.82 1.88 19.06
C LYS A 152 4.26 1.47 18.87
N ALA A 153 4.54 0.63 17.87
CA ALA A 153 5.90 0.21 17.53
C ALA A 153 6.80 1.35 17.05
N ALA A 154 6.22 2.46 16.58
CA ALA A 154 6.93 3.65 16.15
C ALA A 154 7.53 4.46 17.33
N GLY A 155 7.08 4.25 18.57
CA GLY A 155 7.53 5.02 19.73
C GLY A 155 7.35 6.53 19.53
N GLU A 156 8.39 7.31 19.82
CA GLU A 156 8.38 8.77 19.74
C GLU A 156 8.72 9.33 18.34
N HIS A 157 9.05 8.47 17.37
CA HIS A 157 9.36 8.91 16.02
C HIS A 157 8.18 9.60 15.34
N GLU A 158 8.44 10.51 14.43
CA GLU A 158 7.42 11.10 13.56
C GLU A 158 6.81 10.02 12.66
N LYS A 159 5.49 9.97 12.58
CA LYS A 159 4.75 8.86 12.00
C LYS A 159 4.16 9.24 10.64
N LEU A 160 4.49 8.42 9.63
CA LEU A 160 3.83 8.38 8.35
C LEU A 160 3.03 7.08 8.27
N VAL A 161 1.77 7.16 7.86
CA VAL A 161 0.88 6.00 7.75
C VAL A 161 0.61 5.66 6.29
N PHE A 162 0.65 4.39 5.99
CA PHE A 162 0.33 3.83 4.68
C PHE A 162 -0.80 2.82 4.83
N LEU A 163 -1.85 3.01 4.06
CA LEU A 163 -3.03 2.15 4.04
C LEU A 163 -3.31 1.71 2.60
N HIS A 164 -4.01 0.59 2.45
CA HIS A 164 -4.61 0.28 1.16
C HIS A 164 -5.98 0.94 1.04
N TYR A 165 -6.90 0.64 1.97
CA TYR A 165 -8.21 1.27 1.98
C TYR A 165 -8.15 2.72 2.48
N PRO A 166 -8.81 3.67 1.78
CA PRO A 166 -8.90 5.06 2.24
C PRO A 166 -9.69 5.16 3.55
N PRO A 167 -9.15 5.79 4.61
CA PRO A 167 -9.90 6.01 5.84
C PRO A 167 -10.89 7.18 5.69
N LEU A 168 -10.72 7.96 4.63
CA LEU A 168 -11.51 9.14 4.30
C LEU A 168 -11.58 9.31 2.79
N TYR A 169 -12.79 9.39 2.25
CA TYR A 169 -13.05 9.81 0.88
C TYR A 169 -14.43 10.48 0.80
N GLN A 170 -14.76 11.11 -0.32
CA GLN A 170 -16.01 11.84 -0.46
C GLN A 170 -17.23 10.93 -0.24
N GLY A 171 -17.98 11.24 0.81
CA GLY A 171 -19.16 10.47 1.24
C GLY A 171 -18.88 9.39 2.29
N TYR A 172 -17.61 9.18 2.70
CA TYR A 172 -17.25 8.17 3.71
C TYR A 172 -16.17 8.66 4.68
N ARG A 173 -16.28 8.24 5.91
CA ARG A 173 -15.28 8.43 6.98
C ARG A 173 -15.23 7.18 7.85
N CYS A 174 -14.04 6.76 8.23
CA CYS A 174 -13.80 5.76 9.26
C CYS A 174 -13.34 6.47 10.55
N PRO A 175 -14.26 6.77 11.48
CA PRO A 175 -13.94 7.57 12.67
C PRO A 175 -12.84 6.95 13.52
N GLU A 176 -12.80 5.61 13.61
CA GLU A 176 -11.86 4.87 14.45
C GLU A 176 -10.43 5.03 13.93
N ILE A 177 -10.22 4.88 12.60
CA ILE A 177 -8.89 5.08 11.99
C ILE A 177 -8.50 6.55 12.10
N LEU A 178 -9.40 7.48 11.76
CA LEU A 178 -9.13 8.92 11.84
C LEU A 178 -8.77 9.36 13.26
N ARG A 179 -9.43 8.80 14.29
CA ARG A 179 -9.09 9.03 15.69
C ARG A 179 -7.67 8.57 16.00
N LEU A 180 -7.26 7.37 15.55
CA LEU A 180 -5.88 6.89 15.73
C LEU A 180 -4.87 7.81 15.07
N LEU A 181 -5.10 8.22 13.82
CA LEU A 181 -4.19 9.14 13.12
C LEU A 181 -3.97 10.43 13.94
N LYS A 182 -5.06 10.99 14.50
CA LYS A 182 -5.01 12.19 15.33
C LYS A 182 -4.30 11.95 16.67
N GLU A 183 -4.68 10.90 17.41
CA GLU A 183 -4.13 10.56 18.73
C GLU A 183 -2.62 10.31 18.67
N TYR A 184 -2.14 9.69 17.61
CA TYR A 184 -0.71 9.41 17.41
C TYR A 184 0.05 10.51 16.67
N GLY A 185 -0.60 11.62 16.33
CA GLY A 185 0.02 12.79 15.69
C GLY A 185 0.57 12.48 14.29
N VAL A 186 -0.11 11.61 13.55
CA VAL A 186 0.30 11.20 12.19
C VAL A 186 0.35 12.41 11.26
N LYS A 187 1.47 12.62 10.56
CA LYS A 187 1.68 13.77 9.67
C LYS A 187 1.13 13.54 8.27
N LEU A 188 1.29 12.32 7.76
CA LEU A 188 0.89 11.93 6.42
C LEU A 188 0.20 10.57 6.45
N CYS A 189 -0.91 10.44 5.70
CA CYS A 189 -1.59 9.18 5.42
C CYS A 189 -1.70 8.99 3.91
N CYS A 190 -0.88 8.08 3.36
CA CYS A 190 -1.00 7.64 1.98
C CYS A 190 -1.97 6.45 1.89
N TYR A 191 -2.79 6.42 0.84
CA TYR A 191 -3.73 5.33 0.62
C TYR A 191 -3.92 5.03 -0.87
N GLY A 192 -4.36 3.80 -1.19
CA GLY A 192 -4.63 3.32 -2.54
C GLY A 192 -6.11 3.05 -2.79
N HIS A 193 -6.40 1.94 -3.48
CA HIS A 193 -7.71 1.34 -3.69
C HIS A 193 -8.66 2.09 -4.64
N LEU A 194 -8.60 3.40 -4.73
CA LEU A 194 -9.49 4.17 -5.61
C LEU A 194 -8.93 4.21 -7.03
N HIS A 195 -9.72 3.70 -8.01
CA HIS A 195 -9.34 3.61 -9.42
C HIS A 195 -10.29 4.36 -10.34
N GLY A 196 -9.80 4.79 -11.48
CA GLY A 196 -10.59 5.36 -12.56
C GLY A 196 -11.52 6.47 -12.11
N ALA A 197 -12.83 6.31 -12.30
CA ALA A 197 -13.81 7.31 -11.92
C ALA A 197 -13.86 7.62 -10.42
N SER A 198 -13.42 6.68 -9.56
CA SER A 198 -13.41 6.88 -8.10
C SER A 198 -12.28 7.79 -7.61
N HIS A 199 -11.28 8.12 -8.45
CA HIS A 199 -10.28 9.15 -8.12
C HIS A 199 -10.91 10.48 -7.70
N ARG A 200 -12.06 10.84 -8.29
CA ARG A 200 -12.79 12.07 -7.95
C ARG A 200 -13.32 12.11 -6.53
N ARG A 201 -13.37 10.98 -5.85
CA ARG A 201 -13.79 10.85 -4.45
C ARG A 201 -12.63 10.93 -3.47
N ALA A 202 -11.40 10.91 -3.96
CA ALA A 202 -10.23 11.01 -3.09
C ALA A 202 -10.22 12.33 -2.33
N ILE A 203 -9.79 12.27 -1.09
CA ILE A 203 -9.49 13.45 -0.29
C ILE A 203 -7.96 13.58 -0.26
N GLU A 204 -7.47 14.67 -0.78
CA GLU A 204 -6.04 15.01 -0.74
C GLU A 204 -5.81 16.32 0.03
N GLY A 205 -4.61 16.45 0.60
CA GLY A 205 -4.23 17.61 1.42
C GLY A 205 -4.59 17.46 2.88
N MET A 206 -4.51 18.58 3.60
CA MET A 206 -4.66 18.62 5.07
C MET A 206 -6.10 18.41 5.51
N TRP A 207 -6.32 17.47 6.42
CA TRP A 207 -7.56 17.25 7.11
C TRP A 207 -7.28 16.86 8.56
N ASP A 208 -7.83 17.60 9.51
CA ASP A 208 -7.71 17.42 10.98
C ASP A 208 -6.27 17.14 11.49
N GLY A 209 -5.29 17.82 10.89
CA GLY A 209 -3.87 17.74 11.28
C GLY A 209 -3.04 16.66 10.59
N THR A 210 -3.66 15.83 9.74
CA THR A 210 -2.99 14.84 8.88
C THR A 210 -3.10 15.24 7.41
N GLU A 211 -2.02 15.14 6.66
CA GLU A 211 -2.05 15.26 5.20
C GLU A 211 -2.48 13.92 4.59
N PHE A 212 -3.45 13.94 3.68
CA PHE A 212 -3.93 12.74 2.98
C PHE A 212 -3.45 12.75 1.52
N SER A 213 -3.07 11.58 1.02
CA SER A 213 -2.60 11.44 -0.35
C SER A 213 -3.01 10.11 -0.97
N LEU A 214 -3.69 10.18 -2.13
CA LEU A 214 -3.96 9.02 -2.97
C LEU A 214 -2.68 8.61 -3.72
N VAL A 215 -2.33 7.32 -3.65
CA VAL A 215 -1.13 6.77 -4.29
C VAL A 215 -1.43 5.58 -5.21
N SER A 216 -2.67 5.44 -5.70
CA SER A 216 -3.01 4.42 -6.69
C SER A 216 -2.21 4.63 -7.98
N ALA A 217 -1.68 3.56 -8.56
CA ALA A 217 -0.77 3.63 -9.70
C ALA A 217 -1.39 4.30 -10.93
N ASP A 218 -2.65 3.99 -11.26
CA ASP A 218 -3.34 4.61 -12.39
C ASP A 218 -3.61 6.12 -12.17
N TYR A 219 -3.86 6.54 -10.92
CA TYR A 219 -3.95 7.95 -10.55
C TYR A 219 -2.63 8.69 -10.74
N LEU A 220 -1.53 8.10 -10.29
CA LEU A 220 -0.18 8.64 -10.41
C LEU A 220 0.48 8.36 -11.77
N LYS A 221 -0.27 7.83 -12.74
CA LYS A 221 0.25 7.45 -14.06
C LYS A 221 1.47 6.53 -13.97
N PHE A 222 1.49 5.64 -12.96
CA PHE A 222 2.54 4.66 -12.66
C PHE A 222 3.89 5.25 -12.23
N VAL A 223 3.92 6.53 -11.86
CA VAL A 223 5.12 7.19 -11.32
C VAL A 223 5.04 7.21 -9.79
N PRO A 224 5.99 6.60 -9.05
CA PRO A 224 5.99 6.65 -7.60
C PRO A 224 6.00 8.09 -7.07
N LYS A 225 5.08 8.38 -6.13
CA LYS A 225 5.01 9.70 -5.50
C LYS A 225 6.16 9.86 -4.52
N LYS A 226 6.99 10.87 -4.71
CA LYS A 226 8.02 11.23 -3.73
C LYS A 226 7.37 11.83 -2.48
N ILE A 227 7.72 11.28 -1.32
CA ILE A 227 7.22 11.70 -0.01
C ILE A 227 8.23 12.67 0.64
N CYS A 228 9.50 12.28 0.70
CA CYS A 228 10.57 13.12 1.25
C CYS A 228 11.96 12.70 0.74
N GLU A 229 12.98 13.50 1.08
CA GLU A 229 14.41 13.18 0.86
C GLU A 229 14.95 12.28 1.96
#